data_5de163fe13f49cbff46342cf91195ba1
#
_entry.id   5de163fe13f49cbff46342cf91195ba1
#
_cell.length_a   1.000
_cell.length_b   1.000
_cell.length_c   1.000
_cell.angle_alpha   90.00
_cell.angle_beta   90.00
_cell.angle_gamma   90.00
#
_symmetry.space_group_name_H-M   'P 1'
#
loop_
_entity.id
_entity.type
_entity.pdbx_description
1 polymer ?
#
loop_
_entity_poly.entity_id
_entity_poly.type
_entity_poly.pdbx_seq_one_letter_code
_entity_poly.pdbx_strand_id
1 'polypeptide(L)'
;GKIGQIDALRALEPKYKEIQNQDTRGAFRHFSRMFLNSMIEYHRLFDGSLEDLRKKAASIHVRDFMDTLSADECVNEDATLDEAIHLLIMGHHQSLLVKRDDKIVGILRLSDVFSAVFQPLASPGTRA
;
A
#
# COMPACT_ATOMS: atom_id res chain seq x y z
N GLY A 1 3.97 -12.67 0.28
CA GLY A 1 4.12 -11.24 0.09
C GLY A 1 2.78 -10.52 0.02
N LYS A 2 2.85 -9.21 -0.07
CA LYS A 2 1.68 -8.33 -0.09
C LYS A 2 1.86 -7.30 -1.19
N ILE A 3 0.76 -6.94 -1.85
CA ILE A 3 0.73 -5.84 -2.82
C ILE A 3 -0.40 -4.87 -2.44
N GLY A 4 -0.07 -3.60 -2.36
CA GLY A 4 -1.04 -2.53 -2.13
C GLY A 4 -1.36 -1.77 -3.41
N GLN A 5 -2.29 -0.82 -3.32
CA GLN A 5 -2.67 0.01 -4.47
C GLN A 5 -1.50 0.80 -5.04
N ILE A 6 -0.65 1.35 -4.17
CA ILE A 6 0.53 2.10 -4.60
C ILE A 6 1.51 1.20 -5.36
N ASP A 7 1.71 -0.02 -4.89
CA ASP A 7 2.58 -1.00 -5.56
C ASP A 7 2.06 -1.35 -6.94
N ALA A 8 0.75 -1.55 -7.07
CA ALA A 8 0.10 -1.83 -8.34
C ALA A 8 0.28 -0.67 -9.34
N LEU A 9 0.11 0.56 -8.89
CA LEU A 9 0.32 1.74 -9.73
C LEU A 9 1.79 1.91 -10.10
N ARG A 10 2.70 1.66 -9.17
CA ARG A 10 4.14 1.72 -9.40
C ARG A 10 4.59 0.69 -10.43
N ALA A 11 3.94 -0.47 -10.45
CA ALA A 11 4.23 -1.53 -11.40
C ALA A 11 3.97 -1.12 -12.86
N LEU A 12 3.06 -0.16 -13.09
CA LEU A 12 2.76 0.35 -14.42
C LEU A 12 3.89 1.21 -15.00
N GLU A 13 4.76 1.75 -14.15
CA GLU A 13 5.91 2.54 -14.56
C GLU A 13 7.16 2.09 -13.80
N PRO A 14 7.91 1.11 -14.35
CA PRO A 14 9.08 0.53 -13.68
C PRO A 14 10.17 1.54 -13.33
N LYS A 15 10.21 2.69 -13.99
CA LYS A 15 11.19 3.75 -13.71
C LYS A 15 11.06 4.32 -12.30
N TYR A 16 9.88 4.24 -11.68
CA TYR A 16 9.71 4.62 -10.27
C TYR A 16 10.56 3.79 -9.32
N LYS A 17 10.77 2.53 -9.64
CA LYS A 17 11.62 1.65 -8.82
C LYS A 17 13.08 2.14 -8.84
N GLU A 18 13.57 2.59 -9.98
CA GLU A 18 14.90 3.18 -10.10
C GLU A 18 15.00 4.47 -9.31
N ILE A 19 13.99 5.34 -9.41
CA ILE A 19 13.94 6.62 -8.67
C ILE A 19 13.96 6.36 -7.16
N GLN A 20 13.17 5.41 -6.68
CA GLN A 20 13.12 5.08 -5.26
C GLN A 20 14.43 4.50 -4.73
N ASN A 21 15.11 3.70 -5.53
CA ASN A 21 16.40 3.15 -5.15
C ASN A 21 17.48 4.23 -5.00
N GLN A 22 17.32 5.36 -5.70
CA GLN A 22 18.20 6.53 -5.58
C GLN A 22 17.85 7.39 -4.37
N ASP A 23 16.60 7.35 -3.90
CA ASP A 23 16.14 8.12 -2.75
C ASP A 23 16.12 7.26 -1.49
N THR A 24 17.27 7.14 -0.86
CA THR A 24 17.43 6.38 0.39
C THR A 24 16.87 7.11 1.62
N ARG A 25 16.44 8.37 1.49
CA ARG A 25 16.08 9.23 2.62
C ARG A 25 14.60 9.66 2.65
N GLY A 26 13.79 9.20 1.70
CA GLY A 26 12.39 9.60 1.61
C GLY A 26 12.20 11.07 1.25
N ALA A 27 13.20 11.68 0.60
CA ALA A 27 13.19 13.09 0.25
C ALA A 27 12.06 13.48 -0.70
N PHE A 28 11.52 12.52 -1.46
CA PHE A 28 10.42 12.76 -2.39
C PHE A 28 9.12 13.25 -1.75
N ARG A 29 8.98 13.16 -0.45
CA ARG A 29 7.77 13.59 0.28
C ARG A 29 7.59 15.11 0.32
N HIS A 30 8.66 15.88 0.09
CA HIS A 30 8.68 17.32 0.30
C HIS A 30 8.95 18.13 -0.97
N PHE A 31 8.85 17.52 -2.13
CA PHE A 31 9.15 18.20 -3.38
C PHE A 31 8.00 19.08 -3.85
N SER A 32 8.35 20.23 -4.47
CA SER A 32 7.38 21.10 -5.12
C SER A 32 6.78 20.43 -6.35
N ARG A 33 5.58 20.91 -6.75
CA ARG A 33 4.92 20.46 -7.98
C ARG A 33 5.82 20.62 -9.21
N MET A 34 6.56 21.72 -9.29
CA MET A 34 7.48 21.98 -10.40
C MET A 34 8.56 20.89 -10.49
N PHE A 35 9.13 20.51 -9.35
CA PHE A 35 10.13 19.45 -9.30
C PHE A 35 9.54 18.10 -9.71
N LEU A 36 8.34 17.77 -9.23
CA LEU A 36 7.65 16.53 -9.60
C LEU A 36 7.36 16.48 -11.10
N ASN A 37 6.90 17.57 -11.70
CA ASN A 37 6.68 17.65 -13.13
C ASN A 37 7.99 17.48 -13.92
N SER A 38 9.07 18.08 -13.45
CA SER A 38 10.39 17.89 -14.06
C SER A 38 10.85 16.45 -14.00
N MET A 39 10.59 15.74 -12.90
CA MET A 39 10.89 14.32 -12.80
C MET A 39 10.10 13.48 -13.80
N ILE A 40 8.81 13.79 -13.97
CA ILE A 40 7.94 13.09 -14.92
C ILE A 40 8.49 13.26 -16.34
N GLU A 41 8.89 14.46 -16.71
CA GLU A 41 9.47 14.74 -18.05
C GLU A 41 10.84 14.07 -18.22
N TYR A 42 11.73 14.21 -17.24
CA TYR A 42 13.09 13.68 -17.31
C TYR A 42 13.11 12.16 -17.44
N HIS A 43 12.30 11.46 -16.66
CA HIS A 43 12.22 10.01 -16.66
C HIS A 43 11.20 9.46 -17.66
N ARG A 44 10.49 10.33 -18.37
CA ARG A 44 9.40 9.95 -19.27
C ARG A 44 8.39 9.03 -18.57
N LEU A 45 7.98 9.42 -17.38
CA LEU A 45 7.03 8.66 -16.59
C LEU A 45 5.66 8.68 -17.26
N PHE A 46 4.98 7.53 -17.27
CA PHE A 46 3.66 7.37 -17.88
C PHE A 46 3.60 7.81 -19.35
N ASP A 47 4.70 7.59 -20.08
CA ASP A 47 4.75 7.79 -21.51
C ASP A 47 3.86 6.75 -22.20
N GLY A 48 2.78 7.22 -22.84
CA GLY A 48 1.81 6.36 -23.48
C GLY A 48 0.37 6.71 -23.07
N SER A 49 -0.58 6.08 -23.77
CA SER A 49 -1.99 6.28 -23.50
C SER A 49 -2.46 5.45 -22.29
N LEU A 50 -3.66 5.79 -21.76
CA LEU A 50 -4.31 4.99 -20.74
C LEU A 50 -4.55 3.55 -21.20
N GLU A 51 -4.85 3.35 -22.47
CA GLU A 51 -5.03 2.03 -23.04
C GLU A 51 -3.72 1.22 -23.02
N ASP A 52 -2.59 1.85 -23.29
CA ASP A 52 -1.27 1.22 -23.18
C ASP A 52 -0.97 0.79 -21.75
N LEU A 53 -1.33 1.62 -20.75
CA LEU A 53 -1.19 1.27 -19.34
C LEU A 53 -2.04 0.06 -18.97
N ARG A 54 -3.26 -0.03 -19.46
CA ARG A 54 -4.14 -1.18 -19.23
C ARG A 54 -3.58 -2.47 -19.81
N LYS A 55 -3.06 -2.41 -21.03
CA LYS A 55 -2.40 -3.55 -21.68
C LYS A 55 -1.18 -3.99 -20.89
N LYS A 56 -0.39 -3.04 -20.43
CA LYS A 56 0.78 -3.29 -19.61
C LYS A 56 0.40 -3.95 -18.28
N ALA A 57 -0.65 -3.45 -17.64
CA ALA A 57 -1.15 -4.03 -16.39
C ALA A 57 -1.54 -5.50 -16.55
N ALA A 58 -2.15 -5.87 -17.68
CA ALA A 58 -2.56 -7.25 -17.95
C ALA A 58 -1.39 -8.22 -18.11
N SER A 59 -0.19 -7.72 -18.42
CA SER A 59 1.01 -8.55 -18.64
C SER A 59 1.91 -8.68 -17.41
N ILE A 60 1.65 -7.91 -16.35
CA ILE A 60 2.49 -7.88 -15.15
C ILE A 60 1.99 -8.92 -14.14
N HIS A 61 2.91 -9.67 -13.56
CA HIS A 61 2.59 -10.64 -12.50
C HIS A 61 2.74 -10.01 -11.12
N VAL A 62 1.82 -10.33 -10.23
CA VAL A 62 1.82 -9.84 -8.84
C VAL A 62 3.14 -10.16 -8.16
N ARG A 63 3.69 -11.35 -8.36
CA ARG A 63 4.95 -11.78 -7.75
C ARG A 63 6.14 -10.88 -8.05
N ASP A 64 6.10 -10.13 -9.16
CA ASP A 64 7.20 -9.26 -9.57
C ASP A 64 7.20 -7.92 -8.84
N PHE A 65 6.07 -7.56 -8.23
CA PHE A 65 5.87 -6.26 -7.56
C PHE A 65 5.41 -6.35 -6.12
N MET A 66 5.08 -7.54 -5.63
CA MET A 66 4.72 -7.70 -4.22
C MET A 66 5.95 -7.52 -3.33
N ASP A 67 5.74 -6.90 -2.17
CA ASP A 67 6.78 -6.76 -1.18
C ASP A 67 6.97 -8.06 -0.41
N THR A 68 8.22 -8.32 -0.04
CA THR A 68 8.54 -9.36 0.94
C THR A 68 7.96 -8.95 2.30
N LEU A 69 7.29 -9.87 2.96
CA LEU A 69 6.69 -9.59 4.25
C LEU A 69 7.75 -9.29 5.30
N SER A 70 7.61 -8.16 5.97
CA SER A 70 8.33 -7.84 7.19
C SER A 70 7.47 -8.14 8.41
N ALA A 71 8.10 -8.23 9.59
CA ALA A 71 7.39 -8.56 10.83
C ALA A 71 6.29 -7.56 11.19
N ASP A 72 6.47 -6.30 10.83
CA ASP A 72 5.51 -5.24 11.10
C ASP A 72 4.29 -5.24 10.17
N GLU A 73 4.28 -6.07 9.15
CA GLU A 73 3.13 -6.25 8.24
C GLU A 73 2.23 -7.40 8.63
N CYS A 74 2.57 -8.10 9.69
CA CYS A 74 1.83 -9.23 10.19
C CYS A 74 1.38 -8.99 11.64
N VAL A 75 0.22 -9.51 11.96
CA VAL A 75 -0.32 -9.50 13.31
C VAL A 75 -0.84 -10.90 13.65
N ASN A 76 -0.70 -11.31 14.90
CA ASN A 76 -1.23 -12.59 15.34
C ASN A 76 -2.76 -12.50 15.47
N GLU A 77 -3.48 -13.58 15.19
CA GLU A 77 -4.94 -13.60 15.31
C GLU A 77 -5.43 -13.33 16.75
N ASP A 78 -4.59 -13.62 17.75
CA ASP A 78 -4.91 -13.39 19.16
C ASP A 78 -4.48 -12.01 19.64
N ALA A 79 -3.87 -11.19 18.80
CA ALA A 79 -3.47 -9.84 19.16
C ALA A 79 -4.68 -8.95 19.42
N THR A 80 -4.50 -7.97 20.30
CA THR A 80 -5.55 -6.98 20.56
C THR A 80 -5.69 -5.99 19.41
N LEU A 81 -6.85 -5.36 19.32
CA LEU A 81 -7.09 -4.32 18.34
C LEU A 81 -6.11 -3.13 18.51
N ASP A 82 -5.75 -2.80 19.74
CA ASP A 82 -4.77 -1.75 20.04
C ASP A 82 -3.41 -2.04 19.41
N GLU A 83 -2.96 -3.28 19.49
CA GLU A 83 -1.71 -3.71 18.87
C GLU A 83 -1.77 -3.59 17.36
N ALA A 84 -2.87 -4.02 16.76
CA ALA A 84 -3.08 -3.90 15.31
C ALA A 84 -3.10 -2.43 14.86
N ILE A 85 -3.79 -1.56 15.59
CA ILE A 85 -3.84 -0.12 15.32
C ILE A 85 -2.44 0.49 15.37
N HIS A 86 -1.66 0.12 16.39
CA HIS A 86 -0.29 0.60 16.52
C HIS A 86 0.58 0.23 15.31
N LEU A 87 0.50 -1.02 14.86
CA LEU A 87 1.22 -1.48 13.68
C LEU A 87 0.78 -0.75 12.40
N LEU A 88 -0.53 -0.53 12.24
CA LEU A 88 -1.06 0.21 11.09
C LEU A 88 -0.56 1.64 11.05
N ILE A 89 -0.57 2.32 12.20
CA ILE A 89 -0.15 3.73 12.31
C ILE A 89 1.35 3.86 12.11
N MET A 90 2.14 3.11 12.87
CA MET A 90 3.60 3.24 12.86
C MET A 90 4.21 2.79 11.54
N GLY A 91 3.64 1.78 10.91
CA GLY A 91 4.11 1.27 9.63
C GLY A 91 3.49 1.95 8.41
N HIS A 92 2.52 2.85 8.60
CA HIS A 92 1.74 3.44 7.51
C HIS A 92 1.13 2.38 6.58
N HIS A 93 0.65 1.28 7.18
CA HIS A 93 0.09 0.18 6.41
C HIS A 93 -1.39 0.40 6.09
N GLN A 94 -1.82 -0.06 4.93
CA GLN A 94 -3.22 -0.12 4.54
C GLN A 94 -3.89 -1.40 5.02
N SER A 95 -3.09 -2.41 5.30
CA SER A 95 -3.56 -3.71 5.77
C SER A 95 -2.44 -4.45 6.50
N LEU A 96 -2.84 -5.37 7.36
CA LEU A 96 -1.94 -6.32 8.03
C LEU A 96 -2.39 -7.73 7.65
N LEU A 97 -1.43 -8.62 7.47
CA LEU A 97 -1.73 -10.04 7.33
C LEU A 97 -1.89 -10.65 8.71
N VAL A 98 -2.97 -11.41 8.89
CA VAL A 98 -3.26 -12.08 10.15
C VAL A 98 -2.68 -13.49 10.12
N LYS A 99 -1.91 -13.83 11.14
CA LYS A 99 -1.22 -15.12 11.25
C LYS A 99 -1.77 -15.96 12.40
N ARG A 100 -1.84 -17.25 12.14
CA ARG A 100 -1.97 -18.28 13.17
C ARG A 100 -0.73 -19.14 13.07
N ASP A 101 0.10 -19.15 14.12
CA ASP A 101 1.43 -19.71 14.06
C ASP A 101 2.21 -19.07 12.89
N ASP A 102 2.72 -19.85 11.95
CA ASP A 102 3.43 -19.33 10.79
C ASP A 102 2.57 -19.23 9.52
N LYS A 103 1.27 -19.48 9.65
CA LYS A 103 0.35 -19.48 8.51
C LYS A 103 -0.46 -18.21 8.46
N ILE A 104 -0.60 -17.63 7.27
CA ILE A 104 -1.51 -16.52 7.03
C ILE A 104 -2.92 -17.07 6.95
N VAL A 105 -3.79 -16.56 7.83
CA VAL A 105 -5.19 -16.99 7.92
C VAL A 105 -6.18 -15.89 7.55
N GLY A 106 -5.72 -14.66 7.38
CA GLY A 106 -6.60 -13.57 7.03
C GLY A 106 -5.86 -12.28 6.73
N ILE A 107 -6.62 -11.26 6.46
CA ILE A 107 -6.15 -9.91 6.26
C ILE A 107 -7.00 -8.94 7.07
N LEU A 108 -6.36 -8.00 7.76
CA LEU A 108 -7.01 -6.92 8.49
C LEU A 108 -6.75 -5.61 7.76
N ARG A 109 -7.78 -5.02 7.20
CA ARG A 109 -7.67 -3.77 6.46
C ARG A 109 -7.83 -2.58 7.39
N LEU A 110 -7.13 -1.49 7.08
CA LEU A 110 -7.29 -0.23 7.79
C LEU A 110 -8.75 0.22 7.83
N SER A 111 -9.48 0.06 6.73
CA SER A 111 -10.90 0.40 6.65
C SER A 111 -11.78 -0.41 7.61
N ASP A 112 -11.45 -1.68 7.84
CA ASP A 112 -12.18 -2.54 8.78
C ASP A 112 -11.98 -2.07 10.22
N VAL A 113 -10.74 -1.72 10.57
CA VAL A 113 -10.39 -1.20 11.89
C VAL A 113 -11.07 0.15 12.13
N PHE A 114 -11.02 1.04 11.14
CA PHE A 114 -11.67 2.34 11.21
C PHE A 114 -13.17 2.19 11.46
N SER A 115 -13.84 1.30 10.72
CA SER A 115 -15.26 1.01 10.91
C SER A 115 -15.56 0.46 12.31
N ALA A 116 -14.73 -0.45 12.81
CA ALA A 116 -14.92 -1.04 14.15
C ALA A 116 -14.82 0.01 15.25
N VAL A 117 -13.93 0.99 15.12
CA VAL A 117 -13.73 2.05 16.11
C VAL A 117 -14.82 3.13 16.04
N PHE A 118 -15.18 3.56 14.83
CA PHE A 118 -16.04 4.73 14.64
C PHE A 118 -17.51 4.40 14.35
N GLN A 119 -17.83 3.20 13.90
CA GLN A 119 -19.20 2.80 13.63
C GLN A 119 -20.12 2.88 14.88
N PRO A 120 -19.68 2.53 16.09
CA PRO A 120 -20.48 2.71 17.29
C PRO A 120 -20.90 4.16 17.57
N LEU A 121 -20.22 5.13 16.94
CA LEU A 121 -20.53 6.56 17.06
C LEU A 121 -21.54 7.01 16.00
N ALA A 122 -21.92 6.15 15.08
CA ALA A 122 -22.93 6.43 14.09
C ALA A 122 -24.31 6.51 14.75
N SER A 123 -25.26 7.22 14.09
CA SER A 123 -26.61 7.38 14.61
C SER A 123 -27.28 6.02 14.84
N PRO A 124 -28.02 5.86 15.96
CA PRO A 124 -28.82 4.65 16.20
C PRO A 124 -29.78 4.41 15.03
N GLY A 125 -29.85 3.18 14.53
CA GLY A 125 -30.73 2.83 13.41
C GLY A 125 -30.04 2.76 12.05
N THR A 126 -28.76 3.13 11.93
CA THR A 126 -27.98 2.96 10.71
C THR A 126 -27.42 1.56 10.55
N ARG A 127 -27.58 0.70 11.52
CA ARG A 127 -27.25 -0.72 11.41
C ARG A 127 -28.38 -1.49 10.76
N ALA A 128 -28.05 -2.10 9.66
CA ALA A 128 -28.92 -3.13 9.11
C ALA A 128 -28.79 -4.42 9.92
#